data_3a9329755155677d675ae3bfc8503b88
#
_entry.id   3a9329755155677d675ae3bfc8503b88
#
_cell.length_a   1.000
_cell.length_b   1.000
_cell.length_c   1.000
_cell.angle_alpha   90.00
_cell.angle_beta   90.00
_cell.angle_gamma   90.00
#
_symmetry.space_group_name_H-M   'P 1'
#
loop_
_entity.id
_entity.type
_entity.pdbx_description
1 polymer ?
#
loop_
_entity_poly.entity_id
_entity_poly.type
_entity_poly.pdbx_seq_one_letter_code
_entity_poly.pdbx_strand_id
1 'polypeptide(L)'
;MATGTGPERAERIAALGFGYAEQAKCPVTHCNVCGGSAFTVLTHLDRYGYEATAVGCQACGLVFLDPVMTAEAYGRFYAETYRPLVSAYHGRVIDARTIQQEQRAYAVERGDLLESYLTGRGYRTLLDIGGSTGVVAHTLSHRFGLSATVVDPAPLETAEANELGIETIEGLIEAVDLGDRRFDVVLLCQTVDHLLDIGGTLRRVRELMASTGLLFVDIVDFRAAYLRNWSIEEAVKIDHPYYLTESTMVAYLRQAGFDVVRTDFAADHLHVSYVALPSDPASVAPSADEVRALWREIRFVQNAPRP
;
A
#
# COMPACT_ATOMS: atom_id res chain seq x y z
N MET A 1 0.15 10.65 -22.88
CA MET A 1 1.40 10.30 -23.61
C MET A 1 1.35 8.82 -23.85
N ALA A 2 1.66 8.35 -25.07
CA ALA A 2 1.57 6.92 -25.41
C ALA A 2 2.60 6.14 -24.59
N THR A 3 2.15 5.31 -23.66
CA THR A 3 2.94 4.25 -23.06
C THR A 3 3.34 3.30 -24.19
N GLY A 4 4.63 2.99 -24.33
CA GLY A 4 5.16 2.14 -25.40
C GLY A 4 4.36 0.85 -25.58
N THR A 5 4.43 0.29 -26.80
CA THR A 5 3.74 -0.97 -27.13
C THR A 5 4.13 -2.09 -26.17
N GLY A 6 3.27 -3.08 -25.97
CA GLY A 6 3.51 -4.20 -25.07
C GLY A 6 4.90 -4.87 -25.23
N PRO A 7 5.39 -5.13 -26.47
CA PRO A 7 6.73 -5.68 -26.71
C PRO A 7 7.87 -4.79 -26.19
N GLU A 8 7.83 -3.48 -26.45
CA GLU A 8 8.87 -2.53 -25.98
C GLU A 8 8.93 -2.42 -24.44
N ARG A 9 7.77 -2.54 -23.77
CA ARG A 9 7.70 -2.59 -22.30
C ARG A 9 8.38 -3.85 -21.77
N ALA A 10 8.07 -5.00 -22.34
CA ALA A 10 8.66 -6.28 -21.94
C ALA A 10 10.19 -6.29 -22.12
N GLU A 11 10.68 -5.74 -23.24
CA GLU A 11 12.12 -5.60 -23.50
C GLU A 11 12.82 -4.70 -22.45
N ARG A 12 12.21 -3.56 -22.09
CA ARG A 12 12.77 -2.68 -21.04
C ARG A 12 12.80 -3.35 -19.68
N ILE A 13 11.75 -4.10 -19.32
CA ILE A 13 11.72 -4.85 -18.05
C ILE A 13 12.76 -5.96 -18.06
N ALA A 14 12.86 -6.73 -19.12
CA ALA A 14 13.85 -7.81 -19.28
C ALA A 14 15.30 -7.28 -19.19
N ALA A 15 15.56 -6.08 -19.72
CA ALA A 15 16.89 -5.45 -19.69
C ALA A 15 17.36 -5.10 -18.27
N LEU A 16 16.47 -5.07 -17.26
CA LEU A 16 16.85 -4.88 -15.85
C LEU A 16 17.60 -6.09 -15.28
N GLY A 17 17.45 -7.27 -15.88
CA GLY A 17 18.07 -8.50 -15.40
C GLY A 17 17.58 -8.96 -14.02
N PHE A 18 16.45 -8.44 -13.53
CA PHE A 18 15.87 -8.88 -12.25
C PHE A 18 15.13 -10.20 -12.43
N GLY A 19 15.60 -11.23 -11.74
CA GLY A 19 14.95 -12.54 -11.70
C GLY A 19 14.02 -12.67 -10.50
N TYR A 20 12.71 -12.54 -10.71
CA TYR A 20 11.73 -12.71 -9.63
C TYR A 20 11.66 -14.18 -9.16
N ALA A 21 11.85 -15.14 -10.06
CA ALA A 21 11.82 -16.57 -9.75
C ALA A 21 12.94 -16.96 -8.75
N GLU A 22 14.09 -16.30 -8.85
CA GLU A 22 15.30 -16.56 -8.03
C GLU A 22 15.24 -15.92 -6.65
N GLN A 23 14.26 -15.03 -6.40
CA GLN A 23 14.15 -14.39 -5.10
C GLN A 23 13.70 -15.38 -4.02
N ALA A 24 14.22 -15.20 -2.81
CA ALA A 24 13.78 -15.98 -1.66
C ALA A 24 12.31 -15.68 -1.34
N LYS A 25 11.49 -16.73 -1.23
CA LYS A 25 10.04 -16.63 -1.00
C LYS A 25 9.58 -17.59 0.10
N CYS A 26 8.48 -17.23 0.73
CA CYS A 26 7.78 -18.06 1.71
C CYS A 26 6.35 -18.35 1.22
N PRO A 27 5.85 -19.60 1.40
CA PRO A 27 4.45 -19.91 1.14
C PRO A 27 3.57 -19.24 2.20
N VAL A 28 2.39 -18.79 1.79
CA VAL A 28 1.37 -18.25 2.70
C VAL A 28 0.41 -19.38 3.11
N THR A 29 0.43 -19.77 4.37
CA THR A 29 -0.37 -20.87 4.88
C THR A 29 -1.73 -20.44 5.44
N HIS A 30 -1.84 -19.19 5.87
CA HIS A 30 -3.04 -18.63 6.47
C HIS A 30 -3.29 -17.20 5.98
N CYS A 31 -4.55 -16.89 5.73
CA CYS A 31 -4.99 -15.55 5.33
C CYS A 31 -4.73 -14.53 6.45
N ASN A 32 -4.10 -13.41 6.12
CA ASN A 32 -3.75 -12.38 7.09
C ASN A 32 -4.96 -11.64 7.70
N VAL A 33 -6.16 -11.67 7.04
CA VAL A 33 -7.41 -11.12 7.60
C VAL A 33 -8.14 -12.10 8.50
N CYS A 34 -8.41 -13.30 8.01
CA CYS A 34 -9.37 -14.20 8.66
C CYS A 34 -8.75 -15.51 9.19
N GLY A 35 -7.45 -15.75 8.99
CA GLY A 35 -6.79 -16.99 9.39
C GLY A 35 -7.17 -18.21 8.56
N GLY A 36 -8.06 -18.10 7.57
CA GLY A 36 -8.47 -19.22 6.70
C GLY A 36 -7.32 -19.72 5.83
N SER A 37 -7.38 -21.00 5.39
CA SER A 37 -6.34 -21.63 4.58
C SER A 37 -6.83 -22.13 3.21
N ALA A 38 -8.08 -21.84 2.85
CA ALA A 38 -8.63 -22.21 1.55
C ALA A 38 -8.46 -21.05 0.57
N PHE A 39 -7.62 -21.24 -0.44
CA PHE A 39 -7.27 -20.23 -1.44
C PHE A 39 -7.65 -20.68 -2.85
N THR A 40 -7.93 -19.73 -3.71
CA THR A 40 -8.19 -19.95 -5.14
C THR A 40 -7.20 -19.13 -5.96
N VAL A 41 -6.49 -19.77 -6.90
CA VAL A 41 -5.58 -19.08 -7.82
C VAL A 41 -6.38 -18.16 -8.74
N LEU A 42 -5.92 -16.93 -8.88
CA LEU A 42 -6.50 -15.90 -9.73
C LEU A 42 -5.69 -15.66 -11.01
N THR A 43 -4.38 -15.63 -10.88
CA THR A 43 -3.43 -15.49 -11.99
C THR A 43 -2.09 -16.09 -11.62
N HIS A 44 -1.30 -16.47 -12.63
CA HIS A 44 0.10 -16.90 -12.46
C HIS A 44 1.10 -15.83 -12.95
N LEU A 45 0.60 -14.75 -13.52
CA LEU A 45 1.43 -13.66 -14.03
C LEU A 45 1.02 -12.34 -13.38
N ASP A 46 1.99 -11.45 -13.25
CA ASP A 46 1.77 -10.06 -12.86
C ASP A 46 1.82 -9.12 -14.08
N ARG A 47 1.52 -7.85 -13.87
CA ARG A 47 1.54 -6.81 -14.91
C ARG A 47 2.89 -6.58 -15.58
N TYR A 48 3.97 -6.96 -14.89
CA TYR A 48 5.34 -6.82 -15.40
C TYR A 48 5.76 -8.02 -16.26
N GLY A 49 4.96 -9.10 -16.26
CA GLY A 49 5.25 -10.35 -16.96
C GLY A 49 6.04 -11.36 -16.15
N TYR A 50 6.19 -11.15 -14.83
CA TYR A 50 6.83 -12.14 -13.95
C TYR A 50 5.86 -13.26 -13.60
N GLU A 51 6.40 -14.48 -13.42
CA GLU A 51 5.65 -15.61 -12.86
C GLU A 51 5.41 -15.38 -11.36
N ALA A 52 4.33 -14.66 -11.06
CA ALA A 52 3.89 -14.32 -9.72
C ALA A 52 2.44 -14.78 -9.53
N THR A 53 2.25 -15.82 -8.73
CA THR A 53 0.91 -16.33 -8.47
C THR A 53 0.19 -15.47 -7.45
N ALA A 54 -0.97 -14.94 -7.83
CA ALA A 54 -1.89 -14.31 -6.90
C ALA A 54 -3.06 -15.25 -6.59
N VAL A 55 -3.39 -15.34 -5.32
CA VAL A 55 -4.47 -16.15 -4.79
C VAL A 55 -5.47 -15.31 -4.02
N GLY A 56 -6.72 -15.75 -3.96
CA GLY A 56 -7.75 -15.12 -3.13
C GLY A 56 -8.26 -16.06 -2.05
N CYS A 57 -8.43 -15.55 -0.84
CA CYS A 57 -9.01 -16.27 0.27
C CYS A 57 -10.50 -16.52 0.03
N GLN A 58 -10.93 -17.78 0.08
CA GLN A 58 -12.32 -18.14 -0.16
C GLN A 58 -13.27 -17.64 0.94
N ALA A 59 -12.76 -17.45 2.17
CA ALA A 59 -13.56 -17.04 3.32
C ALA A 59 -13.81 -15.53 3.39
N CYS A 60 -12.81 -14.69 3.08
CA CYS A 60 -12.94 -13.24 3.24
C CYS A 60 -12.64 -12.40 1.98
N GLY A 61 -12.20 -13.04 0.89
CA GLY A 61 -11.93 -12.35 -0.37
C GLY A 61 -10.60 -11.59 -0.43
N LEU A 62 -9.75 -11.60 0.62
CA LEU A 62 -8.42 -11.01 0.55
C LEU A 62 -7.62 -11.68 -0.57
N VAL A 63 -7.01 -10.86 -1.42
CA VAL A 63 -6.12 -11.33 -2.49
C VAL A 63 -4.67 -11.00 -2.12
N PHE A 64 -3.74 -11.93 -2.40
CA PHE A 64 -2.33 -11.79 -2.07
C PHE A 64 -1.44 -12.68 -2.94
N LEU A 65 -0.14 -12.39 -2.95
CA LEU A 65 0.85 -13.26 -3.61
C LEU A 65 1.13 -14.51 -2.79
N ASP A 66 1.19 -15.66 -3.45
CA ASP A 66 1.59 -16.93 -2.84
C ASP A 66 2.38 -17.78 -3.85
N PRO A 67 3.69 -18.06 -3.61
CA PRO A 67 4.49 -17.57 -2.48
C PRO A 67 4.85 -16.07 -2.55
N VAL A 68 5.07 -15.46 -1.40
CA VAL A 68 5.47 -14.05 -1.25
C VAL A 68 6.98 -13.94 -0.99
N MET A 69 7.66 -12.91 -1.48
CA MET A 69 9.06 -12.66 -1.16
C MET A 69 9.28 -12.47 0.34
N THR A 70 10.45 -12.92 0.84
CA THR A 70 10.84 -12.68 2.23
C THR A 70 11.09 -11.20 2.51
N ALA A 71 11.06 -10.77 3.77
CA ALA A 71 11.37 -9.39 4.18
C ALA A 71 12.74 -8.93 3.65
N GLU A 72 13.75 -9.80 3.71
CA GLU A 72 15.10 -9.51 3.20
C GLU A 72 15.08 -9.33 1.67
N ALA A 73 14.34 -10.16 0.93
CA ALA A 73 14.21 -10.04 -0.51
C ALA A 73 13.47 -8.74 -0.89
N TYR A 74 12.40 -8.38 -0.19
CA TYR A 74 11.73 -7.10 -0.40
C TYR A 74 12.61 -5.90 -0.05
N GLY A 75 13.39 -5.96 1.04
CA GLY A 75 14.33 -4.90 1.40
C GLY A 75 15.33 -4.61 0.25
N ARG A 76 15.96 -5.65 -0.32
CA ARG A 76 16.82 -5.50 -1.50
C ARG A 76 16.06 -5.01 -2.74
N PHE A 77 14.87 -5.54 -2.96
CA PHE A 77 14.02 -5.13 -4.09
C PHE A 77 13.69 -3.63 -4.06
N TYR A 78 13.30 -3.09 -2.91
CA TYR A 78 13.00 -1.65 -2.77
C TYR A 78 14.25 -0.79 -2.89
N ALA A 79 15.38 -1.24 -2.36
CA ALA A 79 16.65 -0.50 -2.45
C ALA A 79 17.22 -0.43 -3.87
N GLU A 80 17.06 -1.47 -4.69
CA GLU A 80 17.83 -1.62 -5.92
C GLU A 80 16.98 -1.73 -7.19
N THR A 81 15.78 -2.32 -7.10
CA THR A 81 15.01 -2.77 -8.28
C THR A 81 13.72 -2.00 -8.51
N TYR A 82 13.03 -1.62 -7.46
CA TYR A 82 11.67 -1.09 -7.54
C TYR A 82 11.56 0.12 -8.47
N ARG A 83 12.35 1.15 -8.27
CA ARG A 83 12.30 2.36 -9.10
C ARG A 83 12.72 2.13 -10.55
N PRO A 84 13.80 1.39 -10.84
CA PRO A 84 14.11 0.92 -12.19
C PRO A 84 12.95 0.16 -12.86
N LEU A 85 12.28 -0.74 -12.14
CA LEU A 85 11.17 -1.52 -12.67
C LEU A 85 9.96 -0.64 -13.03
N VAL A 86 9.56 0.27 -12.13
CA VAL A 86 8.48 1.21 -12.39
C VAL A 86 8.84 2.13 -13.56
N SER A 87 10.08 2.60 -13.66
CA SER A 87 10.58 3.39 -14.78
C SER A 87 10.51 2.63 -16.10
N ALA A 88 10.96 1.38 -16.12
CA ALA A 88 10.92 0.51 -17.31
C ALA A 88 9.47 0.24 -17.75
N TYR A 89 8.57 -0.02 -16.80
CA TYR A 89 7.15 -0.23 -17.08
C TYR A 89 6.51 0.99 -17.74
N HIS A 90 6.76 2.18 -17.22
CA HIS A 90 6.19 3.42 -17.74
C HIS A 90 6.95 4.00 -18.94
N GLY A 91 8.15 3.51 -19.24
CA GLY A 91 8.99 3.99 -20.34
C GLY A 91 9.53 5.42 -20.12
N ARG A 92 9.68 5.83 -18.86
CA ARG A 92 10.25 7.12 -18.45
C ARG A 92 10.98 6.97 -17.13
N VAL A 93 11.93 7.85 -16.85
CA VAL A 93 12.61 7.88 -15.56
C VAL A 93 11.63 8.28 -14.46
N ILE A 94 11.56 7.46 -13.42
CA ILE A 94 10.80 7.70 -12.19
C ILE A 94 11.77 7.49 -11.03
N ASP A 95 12.51 8.54 -10.72
CA ASP A 95 13.44 8.62 -9.59
C ASP A 95 12.82 9.39 -8.41
N ALA A 96 13.55 9.49 -7.30
CA ALA A 96 13.09 10.17 -6.10
C ALA A 96 12.66 11.63 -6.37
N ARG A 97 13.38 12.37 -7.21
CA ARG A 97 13.03 13.76 -7.58
C ARG A 97 11.77 13.84 -8.41
N THR A 98 11.60 12.93 -9.36
CA THR A 98 10.36 12.84 -10.15
C THR A 98 9.17 12.57 -9.25
N ILE A 99 9.30 11.61 -8.32
CA ILE A 99 8.27 11.28 -7.33
C ILE A 99 7.96 12.49 -6.46
N GLN A 100 8.98 13.16 -5.94
CA GLN A 100 8.81 14.35 -5.10
C GLN A 100 7.98 15.44 -5.81
N GLN A 101 8.21 15.64 -7.10
CA GLN A 101 7.45 16.62 -7.89
C GLN A 101 6.01 16.18 -8.14
N GLU A 102 5.80 14.91 -8.51
CA GLU A 102 4.48 14.35 -8.82
C GLU A 102 3.59 14.25 -7.58
N GLN A 103 4.17 13.99 -6.41
CA GLN A 103 3.43 13.88 -5.15
C GLN A 103 2.99 15.22 -4.55
N ARG A 104 3.43 16.37 -5.05
CA ARG A 104 3.06 17.68 -4.47
C ARG A 104 1.55 17.94 -4.51
N ALA A 105 0.91 17.67 -5.64
CA ALA A 105 -0.55 17.84 -5.76
C ALA A 105 -1.29 16.89 -4.82
N TYR A 106 -0.86 15.62 -4.80
CA TYR A 106 -1.38 14.61 -3.89
C TYR A 106 -1.25 15.04 -2.42
N ALA A 107 -0.10 15.58 -2.01
CA ALA A 107 0.13 16.05 -0.64
C ALA A 107 -0.82 17.20 -0.24
N VAL A 108 -1.08 18.14 -1.17
CA VAL A 108 -2.04 19.23 -0.95
C VAL A 108 -3.45 18.66 -0.77
N GLU A 109 -3.90 17.75 -1.64
CA GLU A 109 -5.21 17.09 -1.54
C GLU A 109 -5.37 16.35 -0.20
N ARG A 110 -4.34 15.66 0.29
CA ARG A 110 -4.35 15.01 1.62
C ARG A 110 -4.47 16.06 2.73
N GLY A 111 -3.78 17.18 2.61
CA GLY A 111 -3.92 18.30 3.53
C GLY A 111 -5.33 18.86 3.58
N ASP A 112 -5.98 19.03 2.43
CA ASP A 112 -7.36 19.52 2.33
C ASP A 112 -8.36 18.53 2.95
N LEU A 113 -8.20 17.23 2.65
CA LEU A 113 -9.04 16.17 3.21
C LEU A 113 -8.93 16.10 4.74
N LEU A 114 -7.72 16.27 5.27
CA LEU A 114 -7.43 16.15 6.69
C LEU A 114 -7.64 17.44 7.49
N GLU A 115 -7.87 18.59 6.86
CA GLU A 115 -7.94 19.88 7.52
C GLU A 115 -8.92 19.93 8.70
N SER A 116 -10.15 19.44 8.51
CA SER A 116 -11.18 19.42 9.57
C SER A 116 -10.86 18.47 10.73
N TYR A 117 -9.96 17.51 10.50
CA TYR A 117 -9.53 16.53 11.49
C TYR A 117 -8.27 16.95 12.24
N LEU A 118 -7.42 17.80 11.67
CA LEU A 118 -6.15 18.21 12.27
C LEU A 118 -6.22 19.59 12.89
N THR A 119 -6.98 20.52 12.30
CA THR A 119 -7.07 21.90 12.78
C THR A 119 -7.65 21.99 14.18
N GLY A 120 -6.94 22.67 15.09
CA GLY A 120 -7.39 22.92 16.46
C GLY A 120 -7.38 21.71 17.40
N ARG A 121 -6.84 20.56 16.97
CA ARG A 121 -6.78 19.34 17.79
C ARG A 121 -5.61 19.31 18.78
N GLY A 122 -4.62 20.18 18.61
CA GLY A 122 -3.43 20.22 19.48
C GLY A 122 -2.44 19.08 19.19
N TYR A 123 -2.57 18.39 18.07
CA TYR A 123 -1.61 17.37 17.61
C TYR A 123 -0.23 18.01 17.38
N ARG A 124 0.84 17.26 17.65
CA ARG A 124 2.22 17.74 17.58
C ARG A 124 3.14 16.83 16.76
N THR A 125 2.82 15.53 16.68
CA THR A 125 3.70 14.52 16.11
C THR A 125 3.01 13.75 15.00
N LEU A 126 3.77 13.47 13.93
CA LEU A 126 3.32 12.72 12.76
C LEU A 126 4.33 11.63 12.44
N LEU A 127 3.84 10.41 12.20
CA LEU A 127 4.59 9.30 11.62
C LEU A 127 4.05 9.02 10.22
N ASP A 128 4.91 9.05 9.20
CA ASP A 128 4.56 8.69 7.83
C ASP A 128 5.28 7.38 7.46
N ILE A 129 4.53 6.29 7.39
CA ILE A 129 5.04 4.94 7.11
C ILE A 129 5.02 4.72 5.61
N GLY A 130 6.18 4.42 5.01
CA GLY A 130 6.36 4.38 3.56
C GLY A 130 6.27 5.78 2.95
N GLY A 131 6.70 6.80 3.69
CA GLY A 131 6.57 8.21 3.30
C GLY A 131 7.48 8.64 2.14
N SER A 132 8.29 7.72 1.61
CA SER A 132 9.14 7.94 0.43
C SER A 132 9.97 9.22 0.56
N THR A 133 9.83 10.17 -0.35
CA THR A 133 10.56 11.45 -0.37
C THR A 133 10.07 12.48 0.67
N GLY A 134 9.15 12.11 1.54
CA GLY A 134 8.68 12.93 2.66
C GLY A 134 7.78 14.11 2.27
N VAL A 135 7.32 14.21 1.03
CA VAL A 135 6.54 15.37 0.56
C VAL A 135 5.20 15.50 1.29
N VAL A 136 4.52 14.38 1.56
CA VAL A 136 3.26 14.40 2.31
C VAL A 136 3.51 14.82 3.75
N ALA A 137 4.48 14.18 4.43
CA ALA A 137 4.89 14.52 5.78
C ALA A 137 5.29 16.00 5.90
N HIS A 138 6.11 16.50 4.97
CA HIS A 138 6.55 17.91 4.93
C HIS A 138 5.37 18.86 4.76
N THR A 139 4.46 18.60 3.80
CA THR A 139 3.29 19.44 3.54
C THR A 139 2.38 19.54 4.76
N LEU A 140 2.07 18.38 5.39
CA LEU A 140 1.22 18.36 6.59
C LEU A 140 1.92 19.00 7.80
N SER A 141 3.23 18.76 7.98
CA SER A 141 4.01 19.38 9.04
C SER A 141 3.96 20.89 8.98
N HIS A 142 4.19 21.47 7.81
CA HIS A 142 4.14 22.93 7.63
C HIS A 142 2.73 23.50 7.80
N ARG A 143 1.71 22.80 7.25
CA ARG A 143 0.33 23.28 7.30
C ARG A 143 -0.27 23.24 8.72
N PHE A 144 0.05 22.22 9.49
CA PHE A 144 -0.59 21.96 10.80
C PHE A 144 0.36 22.07 11.99
N GLY A 145 1.62 22.45 11.78
CA GLY A 145 2.60 22.64 12.86
C GLY A 145 3.02 21.33 13.52
N LEU A 146 3.18 20.25 12.74
CA LEU A 146 3.54 18.91 13.25
C LEU A 146 5.05 18.66 13.11
N SER A 147 5.62 17.91 14.04
CA SER A 147 6.95 17.31 13.91
C SER A 147 6.81 15.93 13.27
N ALA A 148 7.35 15.75 12.06
CA ALA A 148 7.20 14.52 11.32
C ALA A 148 8.43 13.63 11.36
N THR A 149 8.17 12.32 11.40
CA THR A 149 9.16 11.24 11.19
C THR A 149 8.67 10.39 10.02
N VAL A 150 9.54 10.13 9.04
CA VAL A 150 9.30 9.21 7.93
C VAL A 150 10.02 7.90 8.19
N VAL A 151 9.34 6.78 7.97
CA VAL A 151 9.93 5.43 7.93
C VAL A 151 9.80 4.91 6.50
N ASP A 152 10.91 4.64 5.82
CA ASP A 152 10.90 4.13 4.44
C ASP A 152 12.15 3.26 4.17
N PRO A 153 12.05 2.12 3.47
CA PRO A 153 13.18 1.25 3.20
C PRO A 153 14.09 1.73 2.03
N ALA A 154 13.70 2.76 1.28
CA ALA A 154 14.43 3.22 0.10
C ALA A 154 15.40 4.36 0.44
N PRO A 155 16.74 4.13 0.42
CA PRO A 155 17.72 5.12 0.88
C PRO A 155 17.76 6.40 0.03
N LEU A 156 17.47 6.31 -1.27
CA LEU A 156 17.42 7.49 -2.13
C LEU A 156 16.24 8.40 -1.82
N GLU A 157 15.10 7.81 -1.47
CA GLU A 157 13.89 8.55 -1.06
C GLU A 157 14.07 9.18 0.32
N THR A 158 14.63 8.45 1.29
CA THR A 158 14.88 8.99 2.63
C THR A 158 15.90 10.13 2.60
N ALA A 159 16.87 10.10 1.68
CA ALA A 159 17.79 11.20 1.47
C ALA A 159 17.07 12.49 1.02
N GLU A 160 16.14 12.41 0.07
CA GLU A 160 15.33 13.56 -0.37
C GLU A 160 14.42 14.07 0.78
N ALA A 161 13.86 13.17 1.61
CA ALA A 161 13.07 13.57 2.79
C ALA A 161 13.93 14.30 3.84
N ASN A 162 15.17 13.88 4.05
CA ASN A 162 16.13 14.57 4.91
C ASN A 162 16.48 15.98 4.38
N GLU A 163 16.58 16.16 3.07
CA GLU A 163 16.80 17.50 2.46
C GLU A 163 15.62 18.44 2.71
N LEU A 164 14.40 17.91 2.89
CA LEU A 164 13.24 18.68 3.34
C LEU A 164 13.23 18.99 4.85
N GLY A 165 14.23 18.53 5.60
CA GLY A 165 14.32 18.72 7.04
C GLY A 165 13.42 17.78 7.84
N ILE A 166 12.95 16.67 7.27
CA ILE A 166 12.15 15.64 7.94
C ILE A 166 13.08 14.60 8.57
N GLU A 167 12.81 14.22 9.82
CA GLU A 167 13.47 13.08 10.45
C GLU A 167 13.13 11.81 9.67
N THR A 168 14.15 11.01 9.32
CA THR A 168 13.94 9.75 8.60
C THR A 168 14.56 8.57 9.35
N ILE A 169 13.89 7.41 9.25
CA ILE A 169 14.39 6.12 9.73
C ILE A 169 14.34 5.16 8.54
N GLU A 170 15.49 4.73 8.07
CA GLU A 170 15.59 3.79 6.95
C GLU A 170 15.27 2.37 7.38
N GLY A 171 14.34 1.73 6.72
CA GLY A 171 13.96 0.34 6.94
C GLY A 171 12.47 0.07 6.78
N LEU A 172 12.13 -1.23 6.81
CA LEU A 172 10.74 -1.68 6.85
C LEU A 172 10.14 -1.42 8.24
N ILE A 173 8.91 -0.95 8.29
CA ILE A 173 8.24 -0.64 9.55
C ILE A 173 8.19 -1.85 10.49
N GLU A 174 8.12 -3.05 9.96
CA GLU A 174 8.12 -4.30 10.72
C GLU A 174 9.44 -4.57 11.46
N ALA A 175 10.55 -3.95 11.00
CA ALA A 175 11.90 -4.20 11.51
C ALA A 175 12.51 -3.03 12.30
N VAL A 176 12.05 -1.78 12.05
CA VAL A 176 12.63 -0.61 12.72
C VAL A 176 12.19 -0.50 14.17
N ASP A 177 13.09 -0.03 15.04
CA ASP A 177 12.77 0.27 16.45
C ASP A 177 12.39 1.75 16.59
N LEU A 178 11.16 2.02 17.02
CA LEU A 178 10.65 3.35 17.32
C LEU A 178 10.67 3.67 18.82
N GLY A 179 11.14 2.74 19.66
CA GLY A 179 11.18 2.89 21.10
C GLY A 179 9.79 3.17 21.71
N ASP A 180 9.77 4.02 22.73
CA ASP A 180 8.53 4.42 23.44
C ASP A 180 7.82 5.62 22.81
N ARG A 181 8.16 5.98 21.58
CA ARG A 181 7.54 7.11 20.87
C ARG A 181 6.03 6.91 20.74
N ARG A 182 5.31 8.04 20.80
CA ARG A 182 3.87 8.09 20.52
C ARG A 182 3.60 9.19 19.52
N PHE A 183 2.69 8.89 18.58
CA PHE A 183 2.34 9.81 17.52
C PHE A 183 0.87 10.19 17.58
N ASP A 184 0.59 11.47 17.34
CA ASP A 184 -0.78 11.98 17.27
C ASP A 184 -1.42 11.66 15.92
N VAL A 185 -0.64 11.68 14.85
CA VAL A 185 -1.09 11.39 13.48
C VAL A 185 -0.19 10.31 12.89
N VAL A 186 -0.78 9.28 12.30
CA VAL A 186 -0.05 8.27 11.52
C VAL A 186 -0.61 8.20 10.12
N LEU A 187 0.26 8.18 9.12
CA LEU A 187 -0.06 8.08 7.71
C LEU A 187 0.44 6.75 7.14
N LEU A 188 -0.34 6.16 6.25
CA LEU A 188 -0.03 5.03 5.39
C LEU A 188 -0.54 5.37 3.98
N CYS A 189 0.18 6.28 3.30
CA CYS A 189 -0.20 6.81 2.00
C CYS A 189 0.26 5.86 0.88
N GLN A 190 -0.65 5.05 0.33
CA GLN A 190 -0.36 4.04 -0.69
C GLN A 190 0.76 3.08 -0.26
N THR A 191 0.72 2.63 1.00
CA THR A 191 1.77 1.82 1.63
C THR A 191 1.26 0.49 2.14
N VAL A 192 -0.03 0.40 2.51
CA VAL A 192 -0.57 -0.78 3.20
C VAL A 192 -0.44 -2.06 2.37
N ASP A 193 -0.62 -1.96 1.07
CA ASP A 193 -0.49 -3.06 0.11
C ASP A 193 0.97 -3.53 -0.10
N HIS A 194 1.95 -2.74 0.35
CA HIS A 194 3.38 -3.09 0.39
C HIS A 194 3.82 -3.75 1.70
N LEU A 195 3.01 -3.72 2.76
CA LEU A 195 3.35 -4.32 4.05
C LEU A 195 3.40 -5.85 3.97
N LEU A 196 4.29 -6.45 4.76
CA LEU A 196 4.45 -7.91 4.82
C LEU A 196 3.45 -8.57 5.77
N ASP A 197 3.04 -7.86 6.82
CA ASP A 197 2.00 -8.25 7.78
C ASP A 197 1.13 -7.03 8.10
N ILE A 198 0.07 -6.84 7.32
CA ILE A 198 -0.84 -5.70 7.50
C ILE A 198 -1.46 -5.71 8.89
N GLY A 199 -1.98 -6.87 9.32
CA GLY A 199 -2.63 -7.01 10.61
C GLY A 199 -1.69 -6.72 11.78
N GLY A 200 -0.46 -7.25 11.75
CA GLY A 200 0.57 -6.99 12.75
C GLY A 200 1.00 -5.53 12.77
N THR A 201 1.26 -4.97 11.58
CA THR A 201 1.66 -3.56 11.46
C THR A 201 0.59 -2.61 11.96
N LEU A 202 -0.68 -2.80 11.62
CA LEU A 202 -1.75 -1.93 12.10
C LEU A 202 -1.95 -2.04 13.63
N ARG A 203 -1.79 -3.23 14.23
CA ARG A 203 -1.79 -3.37 15.70
C ARG A 203 -0.62 -2.60 16.32
N ARG A 204 0.58 -2.70 15.75
CA ARG A 204 1.72 -1.90 16.18
C ARG A 204 1.50 -0.41 16.04
N VAL A 205 0.93 0.04 14.91
CA VAL A 205 0.52 1.44 14.72
C VAL A 205 -0.44 1.87 15.83
N ARG A 206 -1.41 1.03 16.20
CA ARG A 206 -2.34 1.33 17.31
C ARG A 206 -1.62 1.54 18.64
N GLU A 207 -0.57 0.76 18.91
CA GLU A 207 0.27 0.89 20.10
C GLU A 207 1.14 2.15 20.08
N LEU A 208 1.63 2.56 18.90
CA LEU A 208 2.43 3.78 18.70
C LEU A 208 1.59 5.06 18.70
N MET A 209 0.27 4.96 18.65
CA MET A 209 -0.60 6.13 18.58
C MET A 209 -1.03 6.62 19.95
N ALA A 210 -1.19 7.94 20.07
CA ALA A 210 -1.92 8.56 21.17
C ALA A 210 -3.37 8.07 21.20
N SER A 211 -3.99 7.98 22.37
CA SER A 211 -5.38 7.50 22.51
C SER A 211 -6.42 8.36 21.76
N THR A 212 -6.08 9.62 21.51
CA THR A 212 -6.90 10.58 20.74
C THR A 212 -6.33 10.84 19.35
N GLY A 213 -5.38 10.01 18.91
CA GLY A 213 -4.68 10.19 17.64
C GLY A 213 -5.57 9.93 16.43
N LEU A 214 -5.02 10.17 15.25
CA LEU A 214 -5.67 9.98 13.96
C LEU A 214 -4.81 9.11 13.05
N LEU A 215 -5.42 8.09 12.47
CA LEU A 215 -4.83 7.27 11.41
C LEU A 215 -5.42 7.68 10.07
N PHE A 216 -4.56 7.93 9.10
CA PHE A 216 -4.93 8.07 7.69
C PHE A 216 -4.34 6.93 6.88
N VAL A 217 -5.17 6.30 6.08
CA VAL A 217 -4.76 5.20 5.17
C VAL A 217 -5.27 5.50 3.77
N ASP A 218 -4.44 5.25 2.77
CA ASP A 218 -4.79 5.40 1.36
C ASP A 218 -4.34 4.16 0.59
N ILE A 219 -5.22 3.57 -0.19
CA ILE A 219 -4.98 2.34 -0.94
C ILE A 219 -5.38 2.48 -2.40
N VAL A 220 -4.81 1.63 -3.25
CA VAL A 220 -5.38 1.32 -4.56
C VAL A 220 -6.43 0.24 -4.36
N ASP A 221 -7.69 0.54 -4.68
CA ASP A 221 -8.76 -0.46 -4.61
C ASP A 221 -8.57 -1.52 -5.71
N PHE A 222 -8.36 -2.76 -5.30
CA PHE A 222 -8.10 -3.87 -6.21
C PHE A 222 -9.27 -4.14 -7.16
N ARG A 223 -10.50 -3.98 -6.65
CA ARG A 223 -11.70 -4.15 -7.47
C ARG A 223 -11.74 -3.11 -8.60
N ALA A 224 -11.49 -1.86 -8.28
CA ALA A 224 -11.40 -0.79 -9.27
C ALA A 224 -10.25 -1.03 -10.26
N ALA A 225 -9.11 -1.54 -9.77
CA ALA A 225 -7.94 -1.81 -10.62
C ALA A 225 -8.21 -2.89 -11.67
N TYR A 226 -8.76 -4.05 -11.29
CA TYR A 226 -9.02 -5.09 -12.29
C TYR A 226 -10.21 -4.77 -13.20
N LEU A 227 -11.20 -4.03 -12.74
CA LEU A 227 -12.29 -3.56 -13.60
C LEU A 227 -11.82 -2.54 -14.62
N ARG A 228 -10.96 -1.59 -14.21
CA ARG A 228 -10.38 -0.59 -15.10
C ARG A 228 -9.54 -1.23 -16.20
N ASN A 229 -8.76 -2.23 -15.85
CA ASN A 229 -7.88 -2.92 -16.79
C ASN A 229 -8.58 -4.06 -17.52
N TRP A 230 -9.77 -4.45 -17.07
CA TRP A 230 -10.50 -5.65 -17.52
C TRP A 230 -9.61 -6.91 -17.46
N SER A 231 -8.74 -6.97 -16.45
CA SER A 231 -7.73 -8.00 -16.28
C SER A 231 -7.27 -8.09 -14.82
N ILE A 232 -7.31 -9.29 -14.25
CA ILE A 232 -6.72 -9.57 -12.93
C ILE A 232 -5.19 -9.44 -13.00
N GLU A 233 -4.57 -10.01 -14.03
CA GLU A 233 -3.12 -9.96 -14.25
C GLU A 233 -2.57 -8.52 -14.26
N GLU A 234 -3.22 -7.59 -15.00
CA GLU A 234 -2.82 -6.18 -15.06
C GLU A 234 -3.03 -5.43 -13.72
N ALA A 235 -3.80 -5.98 -12.79
CA ALA A 235 -3.99 -5.42 -11.45
C ALA A 235 -3.01 -6.00 -10.43
N VAL A 236 -2.30 -7.09 -10.75
CA VAL A 236 -1.32 -7.76 -9.89
C VAL A 236 0.08 -7.23 -10.16
N LYS A 237 0.90 -7.06 -9.11
CA LYS A 237 2.28 -6.55 -9.15
C LYS A 237 3.14 -7.24 -8.11
N ILE A 238 4.36 -7.61 -8.43
CA ILE A 238 5.28 -8.26 -7.48
C ILE A 238 5.66 -7.37 -6.29
N ASP A 239 5.52 -6.07 -6.42
CA ASP A 239 5.79 -5.10 -5.35
C ASP A 239 4.65 -5.00 -4.32
N HIS A 240 3.48 -5.62 -4.56
CA HIS A 240 2.34 -5.66 -3.65
C HIS A 240 2.12 -7.07 -3.11
N PRO A 241 2.51 -7.38 -1.86
CA PRO A 241 2.15 -8.64 -1.22
C PRO A 241 0.65 -8.87 -1.14
N TYR A 242 -0.13 -7.79 -0.99
CA TYR A 242 -1.59 -7.82 -0.82
C TYR A 242 -2.31 -6.90 -1.81
N TYR A 243 -3.56 -7.26 -2.10
CA TYR A 243 -4.47 -6.48 -2.95
C TYR A 243 -5.76 -6.26 -2.18
N LEU A 244 -6.00 -5.00 -1.83
CA LEU A 244 -7.04 -4.62 -0.89
C LEU A 244 -8.29 -4.14 -1.60
N THR A 245 -9.44 -4.50 -1.06
CA THR A 245 -10.74 -3.91 -1.36
C THR A 245 -11.21 -3.10 -0.16
N GLU A 246 -12.21 -2.24 -0.34
CA GLU A 246 -12.81 -1.49 0.77
C GLU A 246 -13.16 -2.42 1.95
N SER A 247 -13.85 -3.54 1.69
CA SER A 247 -14.29 -4.45 2.74
C SER A 247 -13.15 -5.12 3.50
N THR A 248 -12.06 -5.50 2.81
CA THR A 248 -10.87 -6.09 3.46
C THR A 248 -10.08 -5.04 4.24
N MET A 249 -9.96 -3.80 3.73
CA MET A 249 -9.27 -2.72 4.46
C MET A 249 -10.03 -2.33 5.73
N VAL A 250 -11.35 -2.18 5.66
CA VAL A 250 -12.18 -1.90 6.83
C VAL A 250 -12.08 -3.04 7.86
N ALA A 251 -12.04 -4.30 7.42
CA ALA A 251 -11.84 -5.44 8.32
C ALA A 251 -10.49 -5.35 9.07
N TYR A 252 -9.41 -5.04 8.38
CA TYR A 252 -8.09 -4.83 8.99
C TYR A 252 -8.11 -3.71 10.03
N LEU A 253 -8.67 -2.54 9.68
CA LEU A 253 -8.75 -1.40 10.58
C LEU A 253 -9.54 -1.74 11.85
N ARG A 254 -10.71 -2.34 11.71
CA ARG A 254 -11.55 -2.76 12.85
C ARG A 254 -10.86 -3.79 13.74
N GLN A 255 -10.19 -4.77 13.16
CA GLN A 255 -9.45 -5.79 13.92
C GLN A 255 -8.25 -5.21 14.66
N ALA A 256 -7.63 -4.16 14.12
CA ALA A 256 -6.50 -3.47 14.77
C ALA A 256 -6.93 -2.42 15.80
N GLY A 257 -8.23 -2.21 16.02
CA GLY A 257 -8.74 -1.23 16.99
C GLY A 257 -8.85 0.18 16.44
N PHE A 258 -9.40 0.29 15.22
CA PHE A 258 -9.70 1.57 14.58
C PHE A 258 -11.13 1.62 14.07
N ASP A 259 -11.83 2.71 14.35
CA ASP A 259 -13.12 3.05 13.73
C ASP A 259 -12.89 3.96 12.53
N VAL A 260 -13.38 3.55 11.37
CA VAL A 260 -13.39 4.40 10.17
C VAL A 260 -14.47 5.45 10.33
N VAL A 261 -14.06 6.71 10.38
CA VAL A 261 -14.97 7.88 10.51
C VAL A 261 -15.22 8.58 9.18
N ARG A 262 -14.39 8.30 8.17
CA ARG A 262 -14.57 8.78 6.80
C ARG A 262 -13.93 7.80 5.82
N THR A 263 -14.65 7.52 4.74
CA THR A 263 -14.13 6.91 3.51
C THR A 263 -14.27 7.94 2.39
N ASP A 264 -13.23 8.15 1.62
CA ASP A 264 -13.18 9.11 0.52
C ASP A 264 -12.67 8.42 -0.75
N PHE A 265 -13.46 8.51 -1.82
CA PHE A 265 -13.09 7.95 -3.13
C PHE A 265 -12.50 9.05 -3.98
N ALA A 266 -11.28 8.86 -4.46
CA ALA A 266 -10.64 9.81 -5.35
C ALA A 266 -11.40 9.95 -6.69
N ALA A 267 -11.22 11.07 -7.36
CA ALA A 267 -11.89 11.36 -8.64
C ALA A 267 -11.52 10.35 -9.75
N ASP A 268 -10.39 9.67 -9.63
CA ASP A 268 -9.97 8.61 -10.56
C ASP A 268 -10.70 7.28 -10.35
N HIS A 269 -11.51 7.15 -9.29
CA HIS A 269 -12.21 5.95 -8.87
C HIS A 269 -11.31 4.71 -8.65
N LEU A 270 -10.01 4.93 -8.44
CA LEU A 270 -9.03 3.89 -8.21
C LEU A 270 -8.49 3.93 -6.78
N HIS A 271 -8.33 5.13 -6.22
CA HIS A 271 -7.81 5.33 -4.88
C HIS A 271 -8.94 5.55 -3.88
N VAL A 272 -8.79 4.93 -2.70
CA VAL A 272 -9.72 5.05 -1.58
C VAL A 272 -8.94 5.40 -0.33
N SER A 273 -9.37 6.47 0.36
CA SER A 273 -8.76 6.95 1.58
C SER A 273 -9.66 6.72 2.78
N TYR A 274 -9.06 6.44 3.91
CA TYR A 274 -9.74 6.22 5.18
C TYR A 274 -9.17 7.14 6.25
N VAL A 275 -10.05 7.85 6.94
CA VAL A 275 -9.71 8.50 8.21
C VAL A 275 -10.27 7.62 9.32
N ALA A 276 -9.41 7.22 10.25
CA ALA A 276 -9.79 6.31 11.31
C ALA A 276 -9.31 6.82 12.68
N LEU A 277 -10.09 6.54 13.70
CA LEU A 277 -9.78 6.91 15.09
C LEU A 277 -9.58 5.65 15.93
N PRO A 278 -8.74 5.72 16.98
CA PRO A 278 -8.58 4.62 17.93
C PRO A 278 -9.91 4.18 18.53
N SER A 279 -10.13 2.88 18.57
CA SER A 279 -11.29 2.23 19.18
C SER A 279 -10.89 0.90 19.81
N ASP A 280 -11.84 0.17 20.35
CA ASP A 280 -11.62 -1.21 20.77
C ASP A 280 -11.55 -2.14 19.55
N PRO A 281 -10.60 -3.10 19.52
CA PRO A 281 -10.54 -4.09 18.46
C PRO A 281 -11.84 -4.90 18.35
N ALA A 282 -12.29 -5.12 17.11
CA ALA A 282 -13.47 -5.90 16.83
C ALA A 282 -13.18 -7.00 15.81
N SER A 283 -13.62 -8.22 16.08
CA SER A 283 -13.50 -9.34 15.13
C SER A 283 -14.50 -9.15 13.99
N VAL A 284 -14.07 -8.44 12.96
CA VAL A 284 -14.87 -8.14 11.76
C VAL A 284 -14.18 -8.77 10.56
N ALA A 285 -14.97 -9.36 9.68
CA ALA A 285 -14.54 -9.85 8.37
C ALA A 285 -15.57 -9.39 7.32
N PRO A 286 -15.18 -9.33 6.04
CA PRO A 286 -16.13 -9.10 4.95
C PRO A 286 -17.30 -10.06 5.03
N SER A 287 -18.50 -9.58 4.78
CA SER A 287 -19.71 -10.41 4.82
C SER A 287 -19.69 -11.48 3.73
N ALA A 288 -20.40 -12.60 3.96
CA ALA A 288 -20.49 -13.66 2.96
C ALA A 288 -21.11 -13.18 1.64
N ASP A 289 -21.96 -12.15 1.67
CA ASP A 289 -22.55 -11.56 0.46
C ASP A 289 -21.52 -10.74 -0.34
N GLU A 290 -20.73 -9.92 0.33
CA GLU A 290 -19.63 -9.18 -0.29
C GLU A 290 -18.60 -10.13 -0.92
N VAL A 291 -18.20 -11.17 -0.20
CA VAL A 291 -17.28 -12.19 -0.69
C VAL A 291 -17.86 -12.91 -1.92
N ARG A 292 -19.13 -13.30 -1.88
CA ARG A 292 -19.80 -13.92 -3.04
C ARG A 292 -19.89 -12.98 -4.23
N ALA A 293 -20.16 -11.69 -4.00
CA ALA A 293 -20.21 -10.68 -5.05
C ALA A 293 -18.86 -10.50 -5.72
N LEU A 294 -17.79 -10.36 -4.92
CA LEU A 294 -16.41 -10.26 -5.40
C LEU A 294 -16.02 -11.48 -6.26
N TRP A 295 -16.29 -12.70 -5.79
CA TRP A 295 -15.97 -13.92 -6.54
C TRP A 295 -16.75 -14.04 -7.86
N ARG A 296 -18.00 -13.59 -7.90
CA ARG A 296 -18.79 -13.58 -9.15
C ARG A 296 -18.19 -12.59 -10.16
N GLU A 297 -17.78 -11.42 -9.69
CA GLU A 297 -17.20 -10.39 -10.53
C GLU A 297 -15.82 -10.78 -11.06
N ILE A 298 -14.95 -11.32 -10.21
CA ILE A 298 -13.63 -11.85 -10.62
C ILE A 298 -13.81 -12.91 -11.72
N ARG A 299 -14.70 -13.89 -11.52
CA ARG A 299 -14.97 -14.92 -12.54
C ARG A 299 -15.54 -14.33 -13.82
N PHE A 300 -16.36 -13.29 -13.72
CA PHE A 300 -16.88 -12.61 -14.91
C PHE A 300 -15.74 -11.95 -15.70
N VAL A 301 -14.85 -11.21 -15.05
CA VAL A 301 -13.69 -10.56 -15.71
C VAL A 301 -12.74 -11.61 -16.31
N GLN A 302 -12.48 -12.71 -15.62
CA GLN A 302 -11.60 -13.80 -16.10
C GLN A 302 -12.14 -14.50 -17.36
N ASN A 303 -13.47 -14.61 -17.49
CA ASN A 303 -14.12 -15.36 -18.60
C ASN A 303 -14.64 -14.46 -19.72
N ALA A 304 -14.68 -13.14 -19.52
CA ALA A 304 -15.12 -12.21 -20.54
C ALA A 304 -14.03 -11.96 -21.58
N PRO A 305 -14.39 -11.78 -22.87
CA PRO A 305 -13.43 -11.31 -23.85
C PRO A 305 -12.90 -9.94 -23.43
N ARG A 306 -11.59 -9.74 -23.58
CA ARG A 306 -11.00 -8.40 -23.33
C ARG A 306 -11.59 -7.41 -24.35
N PRO A 307 -12.05 -6.23 -23.92
CA PRO A 307 -12.65 -5.22 -24.82
C PRO A 307 -11.64 -4.66 -25.83
#